data_bf7e206baf466732fd7644fe3a5bc51c
#
_entry.id   bf7e206baf466732fd7644fe3a5bc51c
#
_cell.length_a   1.000
_cell.length_b   1.000
_cell.length_c   1.000
_cell.angle_alpha   90.00
_cell.angle_beta   90.00
_cell.angle_gamma   90.00
#
_symmetry.space_group_name_H-M   'P 1'
#
loop_
_entity.id
_entity.type
_entity.pdbx_description
1 polymer ?
#
loop_
_entity_poly.entity_id
_entity_poly.type
_entity_poly.pdbx_seq_one_letter_code
_entity_poly.pdbx_strand_id
1 'polypeptide(L)'
;MLSRKYLAALLLLPLFWSLILVASEMYRPGYLMGSDPNEELLHFFGGWAIRILLLSYALAGLNRWLPKLRLLQSRRMVGLFAFFYLALHFSTFVTLFVEPEWDVLMDEVIQRPYITVGATALALLCSMALTSTDRARRMMGVYWKKLHGLIHLAVPLALIHYFWALKVVNLELVVYLVIFSFVVLERVTKNFRKVASFRIKKTAVR
;
A
#
# COMPACT_ATOMS: atom_id res chain seq x y z
N MET A 1 21.42 -12.40 1.37
CA MET A 1 19.96 -12.36 1.17
C MET A 1 19.28 -12.38 2.52
N LEU A 2 18.49 -11.38 2.89
CA LEU A 2 17.70 -11.44 4.14
C LEU A 2 16.77 -12.65 4.05
N SER A 3 16.80 -13.53 5.05
CA SER A 3 15.85 -14.64 5.04
C SER A 3 14.43 -14.09 5.18
N ARG A 4 13.43 -14.82 4.65
CA ARG A 4 12.01 -14.39 4.76
C ARG A 4 11.60 -14.12 6.22
N LYS A 5 12.19 -14.83 7.17
CA LYS A 5 11.93 -14.66 8.61
C LYS A 5 12.39 -13.29 9.11
N TYR A 6 13.60 -12.85 8.75
CA TYR A 6 14.11 -11.53 9.16
C TYR A 6 13.33 -10.38 8.51
N LEU A 7 12.94 -10.55 7.22
CA LEU A 7 12.09 -9.53 6.57
C LEU A 7 10.70 -9.46 7.23
N ALA A 8 10.09 -10.59 7.57
CA ALA A 8 8.82 -10.61 8.31
C ALA A 8 8.96 -9.96 9.69
N ALA A 9 10.03 -10.28 10.43
CA ALA A 9 10.30 -9.64 11.73
C ALA A 9 10.46 -8.13 11.61
N LEU A 10 11.18 -7.65 10.60
CA LEU A 10 11.32 -6.21 10.32
C LEU A 10 9.96 -5.54 10.03
N LEU A 11 9.12 -6.19 9.23
CA LEU A 11 7.79 -5.68 8.89
C LEU A 11 6.80 -5.72 10.06
N LEU A 12 7.08 -6.49 11.10
CA LEU A 12 6.30 -6.52 12.36
C LEU A 12 6.75 -5.46 13.38
N LEU A 13 7.92 -4.85 13.23
CA LEU A 13 8.41 -3.84 14.19
C LEU A 13 7.41 -2.69 14.43
N PRO A 14 6.75 -2.13 13.40
CA PRO A 14 5.75 -1.10 13.63
C PRO A 14 4.56 -1.58 14.46
N LEU A 15 4.15 -2.84 14.33
CA LEU A 15 3.09 -3.39 15.16
C LEU A 15 3.51 -3.44 16.63
N PHE A 16 4.72 -3.92 16.94
CA PHE A 16 5.23 -3.90 18.30
C PHE A 16 5.34 -2.46 18.86
N TRP A 17 5.75 -1.51 18.01
CA TRP A 17 5.78 -0.11 18.41
C TRP A 17 4.37 0.41 18.72
N SER A 18 3.35 0.09 17.92
CA SER A 18 1.97 0.49 18.23
C SER A 18 1.46 -0.05 19.56
N LEU A 19 1.87 -1.26 19.96
CA LEU A 19 1.54 -1.80 21.28
C LEU A 19 2.18 -0.98 22.40
N ILE A 20 3.41 -0.49 22.21
CA ILE A 20 4.08 0.40 23.16
C ILE A 20 3.35 1.75 23.24
N LEU A 21 2.91 2.30 22.11
CA LEU A 21 2.13 3.54 22.06
C LEU A 21 0.84 3.41 22.86
N VAL A 22 0.06 2.35 22.62
CA VAL A 22 -1.19 2.09 23.33
C VAL A 22 -0.94 1.86 24.83
N ALA A 23 0.08 1.07 25.19
CA ALA A 23 0.44 0.85 26.58
C ALA A 23 0.86 2.16 27.26
N SER A 24 1.64 3.00 26.58
CA SER A 24 2.02 4.33 27.08
C SER A 24 0.80 5.19 27.40
N GLU A 25 -0.22 5.16 26.54
CA GLU A 25 -1.45 5.93 26.74
C GLU A 25 -2.23 5.47 27.97
N MET A 26 -2.21 4.17 28.27
CA MET A 26 -2.84 3.63 29.49
C MET A 26 -2.14 4.04 30.78
N TYR A 27 -0.81 4.24 30.76
CA TYR A 27 -0.04 4.59 31.96
C TYR A 27 0.21 6.10 32.10
N ARG A 28 0.36 6.80 31.00
CA ARG A 28 0.64 8.25 30.95
C ARG A 28 -0.06 8.87 29.73
N PRO A 29 -1.35 9.21 29.86
CA PRO A 29 -2.12 9.79 28.76
C PRO A 29 -1.43 11.00 28.13
N GLY A 30 -1.40 11.06 26.80
CA GLY A 30 -0.81 12.14 26.01
C GLY A 30 0.72 12.15 25.93
N TYR A 31 1.43 11.23 26.59
CA TYR A 31 2.90 11.28 26.65
C TYR A 31 3.57 10.97 25.30
N LEU A 32 3.14 9.92 24.60
CA LEU A 32 3.70 9.55 23.28
C LEU A 32 2.75 9.85 22.11
N MET A 33 1.44 9.86 22.35
CA MET A 33 0.43 10.02 21.30
C MET A 33 -0.20 11.43 21.26
N GLY A 34 0.25 12.34 22.13
CA GLY A 34 -0.20 13.73 22.14
C GLY A 34 -1.65 13.90 22.63
N SER A 35 -2.32 14.94 22.12
CA SER A 35 -3.67 15.33 22.59
C SER A 35 -4.80 14.49 21.97
N ASP A 36 -4.57 13.83 20.83
CA ASP A 36 -5.56 12.96 20.18
C ASP A 36 -4.95 11.60 19.83
N PRO A 37 -4.95 10.66 20.81
CA PRO A 37 -4.39 9.33 20.62
C PRO A 37 -5.08 8.52 19.51
N ASN A 38 -6.38 8.77 19.28
CA ASN A 38 -7.15 8.05 18.27
C ASN A 38 -6.71 8.47 16.85
N GLU A 39 -6.56 9.78 16.62
CA GLU A 39 -6.06 10.32 15.33
C GLU A 39 -4.62 9.84 15.08
N GLU A 40 -3.76 9.88 16.10
CA GLU A 40 -2.36 9.43 16.00
C GLU A 40 -2.27 7.95 15.63
N LEU A 41 -3.04 7.08 16.29
CA LEU A 41 -3.04 5.64 15.99
C LEU A 41 -3.57 5.35 14.58
N LEU A 42 -4.63 6.06 14.16
CA LEU A 42 -5.19 5.97 12.82
C LEU A 42 -4.12 6.33 11.77
N HIS A 43 -3.46 7.47 11.92
CA HIS A 43 -2.43 7.95 11.01
C HIS A 43 -1.18 7.05 11.03
N PHE A 44 -0.81 6.52 12.18
CA PHE A 44 0.29 5.57 12.31
C PHE A 44 0.10 4.34 11.43
N PHE A 45 -1.05 3.67 11.51
CA PHE A 45 -1.32 2.48 10.69
C PHE A 45 -1.47 2.83 9.20
N GLY A 46 -2.13 3.93 8.87
CA GLY A 46 -2.24 4.43 7.50
C GLY A 46 -0.87 4.75 6.89
N GLY A 47 0.01 5.42 7.63
CA GLY A 47 1.38 5.72 7.23
C GLY A 47 2.21 4.47 6.96
N TRP A 48 2.12 3.45 7.80
CA TRP A 48 2.82 2.18 7.55
C TRP A 48 2.22 1.39 6.38
N ALA A 49 0.91 1.40 6.22
CA ALA A 49 0.25 0.78 5.07
C ALA A 49 0.79 1.36 3.74
N ILE A 50 0.84 2.69 3.61
CA ILE A 50 1.29 3.32 2.37
C ILE A 50 2.80 3.15 2.13
N ARG A 51 3.65 3.22 3.17
CA ARG A 51 5.10 2.98 3.07
C ARG A 51 5.39 1.58 2.53
N ILE A 52 4.76 0.55 3.11
CA ILE A 52 4.96 -0.84 2.70
C ILE A 52 4.30 -1.11 1.34
N LEU A 53 3.18 -0.46 1.01
CA LEU A 53 2.54 -0.55 -0.30
C LEU A 53 3.46 0.00 -1.40
N LEU A 54 4.04 1.18 -1.21
CA LEU A 54 4.99 1.78 -2.14
C LEU A 54 6.26 0.94 -2.27
N LEU A 55 6.77 0.39 -1.17
CA LEU A 55 7.87 -0.57 -1.22
C LEU A 55 7.52 -1.78 -2.10
N SER A 56 6.37 -2.43 -1.85
CA SER A 56 5.90 -3.56 -2.67
C SER A 56 5.75 -3.19 -4.15
N TYR A 57 5.27 -1.97 -4.42
CA TYR A 57 5.09 -1.44 -5.77
C TYR A 57 6.44 -1.22 -6.47
N ALA A 58 7.43 -0.70 -5.76
CA ALA A 58 8.78 -0.42 -6.26
C ALA A 58 9.64 -1.67 -6.46
N LEU A 59 9.40 -2.77 -5.72
CA LEU A 59 10.23 -3.98 -5.79
C LEU A 59 10.39 -4.54 -7.20
N ALA A 60 9.38 -4.40 -8.08
CA ALA A 60 9.47 -4.87 -9.46
C ALA A 60 10.45 -4.05 -10.30
N GLY A 61 10.55 -2.74 -10.06
CA GLY A 61 11.54 -1.85 -10.66
C GLY A 61 12.92 -2.13 -10.10
N LEU A 62 13.04 -2.10 -8.76
CA LEU A 62 14.31 -2.32 -8.05
C LEU A 62 14.97 -3.67 -8.40
N ASN A 63 14.19 -4.74 -8.57
CA ASN A 63 14.74 -6.06 -8.94
C ASN A 63 15.44 -6.04 -10.31
N ARG A 64 15.13 -5.11 -11.19
CA ARG A 64 15.82 -4.96 -12.49
C ARG A 64 17.20 -4.33 -12.33
N TRP A 65 17.31 -3.36 -11.43
CA TRP A 65 18.56 -2.69 -11.11
C TRP A 65 19.46 -3.54 -10.21
N LEU A 66 18.82 -4.36 -9.35
CA LEU A 66 19.49 -5.21 -8.37
C LEU A 66 19.05 -6.68 -8.49
N PRO A 67 19.29 -7.35 -9.65
CA PRO A 67 18.79 -8.72 -9.91
C PRO A 67 19.35 -9.76 -8.95
N LYS A 68 20.55 -9.53 -8.42
CA LYS A 68 21.21 -10.40 -7.45
C LYS A 68 20.43 -10.54 -6.13
N LEU A 69 19.63 -9.51 -5.77
CA LEU A 69 18.86 -9.49 -4.52
C LEU A 69 17.55 -10.29 -4.59
N ARG A 70 17.14 -10.76 -5.79
CA ARG A 70 15.92 -11.56 -6.00
C ARG A 70 14.67 -10.99 -5.28
N LEU A 71 14.50 -9.67 -5.32
CA LEU A 71 13.48 -8.92 -4.57
C LEU A 71 12.05 -9.36 -4.89
N LEU A 72 11.80 -9.85 -6.11
CA LEU A 72 10.48 -10.34 -6.52
C LEU A 72 9.96 -11.49 -5.66
N GLN A 73 10.84 -12.29 -5.06
CA GLN A 73 10.44 -13.39 -4.19
C GLN A 73 9.77 -12.92 -2.89
N SER A 74 10.10 -11.70 -2.45
CA SER A 74 9.54 -11.08 -1.24
C SER A 74 8.31 -10.21 -1.53
N ARG A 75 8.04 -9.89 -2.81
CA ARG A 75 6.98 -8.93 -3.20
C ARG A 75 5.60 -9.32 -2.66
N ARG A 76 5.23 -10.62 -2.74
CA ARG A 76 3.95 -11.12 -2.23
C ARG A 76 3.82 -10.89 -0.72
N MET A 77 4.87 -11.23 0.02
CA MET A 77 4.89 -11.05 1.48
C MET A 77 4.78 -9.56 1.84
N VAL A 78 5.58 -8.69 1.23
CA VAL A 78 5.54 -7.24 1.47
C VAL A 78 4.15 -6.67 1.13
N GLY A 79 3.53 -7.11 0.02
CA GLY A 79 2.18 -6.69 -0.36
C GLY A 79 1.11 -7.13 0.65
N LEU A 80 1.23 -8.34 1.21
CA LEU A 80 0.32 -8.81 2.26
C LEU A 80 0.51 -8.06 3.57
N PHE A 81 1.74 -7.67 3.93
CA PHE A 81 1.98 -6.79 5.08
C PHE A 81 1.42 -5.38 4.86
N ALA A 82 1.50 -4.84 3.64
CA ALA A 82 0.82 -3.57 3.33
C ALA A 82 -0.69 -3.66 3.57
N PHE A 83 -1.31 -4.75 3.12
CA PHE A 83 -2.73 -5.00 3.38
C PHE A 83 -3.04 -5.24 4.86
N PHE A 84 -2.16 -5.90 5.60
CA PHE A 84 -2.31 -6.09 7.04
C PHE A 84 -2.38 -4.74 7.78
N TYR A 85 -1.45 -3.81 7.51
CA TYR A 85 -1.50 -2.46 8.12
C TYR A 85 -2.69 -1.64 7.62
N LEU A 86 -3.12 -1.82 6.36
CA LEU A 86 -4.34 -1.21 5.84
C LEU A 86 -5.58 -1.73 6.57
N ALA A 87 -5.64 -3.01 6.87
CA ALA A 87 -6.74 -3.60 7.66
C ALA A 87 -6.76 -3.05 9.09
N LEU A 88 -5.59 -2.87 9.73
CA LEU A 88 -5.48 -2.21 11.03
C LEU A 88 -5.94 -0.75 10.96
N HIS A 89 -5.52 0.01 9.94
CA HIS A 89 -5.97 1.39 9.71
C HIS A 89 -7.50 1.47 9.58
N PHE A 90 -8.09 0.62 8.75
CA PHE A 90 -9.54 0.57 8.57
C PHE A 90 -10.27 0.14 9.86
N SER A 91 -9.75 -0.86 10.58
CA SER A 91 -10.32 -1.29 11.87
C SER A 91 -10.27 -0.16 12.89
N THR A 92 -9.15 0.56 12.99
CA THR A 92 -9.02 1.74 13.88
C THR A 92 -10.04 2.83 13.51
N PHE A 93 -10.24 3.09 12.21
CA PHE A 93 -11.25 4.04 11.74
C PHE A 93 -12.66 3.62 12.19
N VAL A 94 -13.05 2.37 11.92
CA VAL A 94 -14.38 1.88 12.27
C VAL A 94 -14.61 1.86 13.77
N THR A 95 -13.62 1.47 14.56
CA THR A 95 -13.81 1.29 16.02
C THR A 95 -13.71 2.57 16.81
N LEU A 96 -12.91 3.56 16.37
CA LEU A 96 -12.61 4.75 17.16
C LEU A 96 -13.29 6.03 16.64
N PHE A 97 -13.76 6.05 15.37
CA PHE A 97 -14.33 7.26 14.77
C PHE A 97 -15.78 7.09 14.29
N VAL A 98 -16.17 5.87 13.90
CA VAL A 98 -17.51 5.60 13.37
C VAL A 98 -18.40 4.99 14.44
N GLU A 99 -17.78 4.39 15.50
CA GLU A 99 -18.50 3.46 16.39
C GLU A 99 -19.24 2.43 15.53
N PRO A 100 -19.17 1.12 15.65
CA PRO A 100 -19.52 0.16 14.61
C PRO A 100 -21.03 0.20 14.22
N GLU A 101 -21.45 1.36 13.74
CA GLU A 101 -22.75 1.68 13.21
C GLU A 101 -22.68 1.76 11.68
N TRP A 102 -23.43 0.88 11.01
CA TRP A 102 -23.39 0.76 9.56
C TRP A 102 -23.82 2.03 8.83
N ASP A 103 -24.86 2.69 9.33
CA ASP A 103 -25.39 3.91 8.71
C ASP A 103 -24.37 5.08 8.81
N VAL A 104 -23.72 5.22 9.95
CA VAL A 104 -22.66 6.23 10.16
C VAL A 104 -21.47 5.95 9.22
N LEU A 105 -21.07 4.67 9.08
CA LEU A 105 -19.99 4.30 8.16
C LEU A 105 -20.34 4.67 6.71
N MET A 106 -21.57 4.39 6.28
CA MET A 106 -22.01 4.73 4.92
C MET A 106 -22.07 6.24 4.69
N ASP A 107 -22.55 6.98 5.66
CA ASP A 107 -22.57 8.45 5.60
C ASP A 107 -21.16 9.04 5.50
N GLU A 108 -20.22 8.59 6.31
CA GLU A 108 -18.81 9.00 6.24
C GLU A 108 -18.20 8.70 4.85
N VAL A 109 -18.47 7.52 4.29
CA VAL A 109 -17.96 7.14 2.97
C VAL A 109 -18.57 7.98 1.85
N ILE A 110 -19.86 8.34 1.94
CA ILE A 110 -20.57 9.07 0.88
C ILE A 110 -20.29 10.57 0.97
N GLN A 111 -20.29 11.15 2.19
CA GLN A 111 -20.20 12.59 2.37
C GLN A 111 -18.76 13.12 2.29
N ARG A 112 -17.76 12.27 2.53
CA ARG A 112 -16.35 12.67 2.50
C ARG A 112 -15.59 12.07 1.31
N PRO A 113 -15.34 12.82 0.25
CA PRO A 113 -14.72 12.31 -0.98
C PRO A 113 -13.37 11.62 -0.76
N TYR A 114 -12.56 12.09 0.20
CA TYR A 114 -11.29 11.43 0.50
C TYR A 114 -11.47 10.02 1.10
N ILE A 115 -12.52 9.80 1.90
CA ILE A 115 -12.86 8.47 2.44
C ILE A 115 -13.36 7.55 1.33
N THR A 116 -14.20 8.06 0.40
CA THR A 116 -14.65 7.30 -0.79
C THR A 116 -13.49 6.79 -1.63
N VAL A 117 -12.48 7.64 -1.86
CA VAL A 117 -11.25 7.26 -2.59
C VAL A 117 -10.47 6.21 -1.81
N GLY A 118 -10.34 6.37 -0.49
CA GLY A 118 -9.69 5.40 0.39
C GLY A 118 -10.41 4.05 0.42
N ALA A 119 -11.74 4.06 0.51
CA ALA A 119 -12.59 2.85 0.47
C ALA A 119 -12.44 2.11 -0.88
N THR A 120 -12.37 2.86 -1.98
CA THR A 120 -12.11 2.27 -3.31
C THR A 120 -10.73 1.60 -3.37
N ALA A 121 -9.69 2.28 -2.87
CA ALA A 121 -8.35 1.68 -2.77
C ALA A 121 -8.34 0.43 -1.87
N LEU A 122 -9.03 0.48 -0.72
CA LEU A 122 -9.19 -0.66 0.19
C LEU A 122 -9.84 -1.85 -0.52
N ALA A 123 -10.95 -1.65 -1.24
CA ALA A 123 -11.66 -2.71 -1.97
C ALA A 123 -10.76 -3.39 -3.02
N LEU A 124 -9.99 -2.60 -3.78
CA LEU A 124 -9.01 -3.12 -4.74
C LEU A 124 -7.90 -3.92 -4.06
N LEU A 125 -7.31 -3.40 -2.98
CA LEU A 125 -6.24 -4.06 -2.24
C LEU A 125 -6.73 -5.31 -1.51
N CYS A 126 -7.95 -5.28 -0.97
CA CYS A 126 -8.61 -6.44 -0.36
C CYS A 126 -8.81 -7.58 -1.38
N SER A 127 -9.35 -7.28 -2.55
CA SER A 127 -9.54 -8.26 -3.62
C SER A 127 -8.22 -8.90 -4.06
N MET A 128 -7.14 -8.12 -4.14
CA MET A 128 -5.80 -8.62 -4.44
C MET A 128 -5.21 -9.45 -3.30
N ALA A 129 -5.42 -9.06 -2.04
CA ALA A 129 -4.94 -9.81 -0.88
C ALA A 129 -5.62 -11.17 -0.76
N LEU A 130 -6.94 -11.23 -0.87
CA LEU A 130 -7.75 -12.47 -0.84
C LEU A 130 -7.36 -13.45 -1.96
N THR A 131 -7.00 -12.93 -3.12
CA THR A 131 -6.56 -13.73 -4.27
C THR A 131 -5.05 -13.99 -4.33
N SER A 132 -4.31 -13.57 -3.31
CA SER A 132 -2.85 -13.76 -3.22
C SER A 132 -2.42 -15.18 -2.82
N THR A 133 -3.25 -16.19 -3.07
CA THR A 133 -2.92 -17.60 -2.82
C THR A 133 -2.51 -18.31 -4.11
N ASP A 134 -1.68 -19.37 -4.01
CA ASP A 134 -1.29 -20.15 -5.19
C ASP A 134 -2.50 -20.88 -5.80
N ARG A 135 -3.50 -21.23 -4.97
CA ARG A 135 -4.76 -21.82 -5.43
C ARG A 135 -5.54 -20.81 -6.28
N ALA A 136 -5.76 -19.59 -5.79
CA ALA A 136 -6.47 -18.54 -6.53
C ALA A 136 -5.75 -18.22 -7.85
N ARG A 137 -4.41 -18.13 -7.84
CA ARG A 137 -3.62 -17.88 -9.05
C ARG A 137 -3.81 -18.97 -10.11
N ARG A 138 -3.86 -20.25 -9.70
CA ARG A 138 -4.10 -21.37 -10.63
C ARG A 138 -5.55 -21.36 -11.15
N MET A 139 -6.52 -21.12 -10.29
CA MET A 139 -7.94 -21.11 -10.67
C MET A 139 -8.31 -19.95 -11.59
N MET A 140 -7.81 -18.75 -11.31
CA MET A 140 -8.14 -17.53 -12.05
C MET A 140 -7.33 -17.36 -13.35
N GLY A 141 -6.17 -17.99 -13.49
CA GLY A 141 -5.34 -17.91 -14.69
C GLY A 141 -5.04 -16.49 -15.15
N VAL A 142 -5.53 -16.11 -16.33
CA VAL A 142 -5.32 -14.78 -16.92
C VAL A 142 -6.04 -13.66 -16.17
N TYR A 143 -7.17 -13.96 -15.54
CA TYR A 143 -7.93 -12.99 -14.76
C TYR A 143 -7.18 -12.57 -13.50
N TRP A 144 -6.39 -13.47 -12.91
CA TRP A 144 -5.52 -13.13 -11.80
C TRP A 144 -4.54 -11.99 -12.15
N LYS A 145 -3.94 -12.07 -13.35
CA LYS A 145 -3.02 -11.01 -13.83
C LYS A 145 -3.74 -9.69 -14.05
N LYS A 146 -4.98 -9.70 -14.57
CA LYS A 146 -5.80 -8.50 -14.77
C LYS A 146 -6.14 -7.86 -13.42
N LEU A 147 -6.61 -8.65 -12.45
CA LEU A 147 -6.93 -8.19 -11.10
C LEU A 147 -5.70 -7.60 -10.40
N HIS A 148 -4.58 -8.33 -10.37
CA HIS A 148 -3.34 -7.83 -9.75
C HIS A 148 -2.67 -6.69 -10.54
N GLY A 149 -3.10 -6.44 -11.77
CA GLY A 149 -2.77 -5.24 -12.56
C GLY A 149 -3.44 -3.97 -12.03
N LEU A 150 -4.56 -4.08 -11.31
CA LEU A 150 -5.26 -2.95 -10.69
C LEU A 150 -4.44 -2.29 -9.57
N ILE A 151 -3.29 -2.85 -9.18
CA ILE A 151 -2.32 -2.17 -8.30
C ILE A 151 -1.90 -0.81 -8.87
N HIS A 152 -1.90 -0.66 -10.20
CA HIS A 152 -1.59 0.60 -10.86
C HIS A 152 -2.67 1.67 -10.72
N LEU A 153 -3.88 1.27 -10.31
CA LEU A 153 -4.97 2.17 -9.93
C LEU A 153 -5.02 2.33 -8.40
N ALA A 154 -4.84 1.25 -7.64
CA ALA A 154 -4.93 1.27 -6.19
C ALA A 154 -3.86 2.18 -5.55
N VAL A 155 -2.62 2.17 -6.05
CA VAL A 155 -1.54 3.00 -5.49
C VAL A 155 -1.80 4.51 -5.67
N PRO A 156 -2.13 5.05 -6.85
CA PRO A 156 -2.49 6.47 -6.96
C PRO A 156 -3.73 6.83 -6.14
N LEU A 157 -4.76 5.97 -6.05
CA LEU A 157 -5.91 6.23 -5.19
C LEU A 157 -5.50 6.32 -3.71
N ALA A 158 -4.63 5.43 -3.23
CA ALA A 158 -4.10 5.51 -1.87
C ALA A 158 -3.29 6.80 -1.63
N LEU A 159 -2.52 7.27 -2.61
CA LEU A 159 -1.80 8.53 -2.53
C LEU A 159 -2.72 9.74 -2.52
N ILE A 160 -3.78 9.74 -3.34
CA ILE A 160 -4.80 10.80 -3.36
C ILE A 160 -5.54 10.84 -2.01
N HIS A 161 -5.95 9.67 -1.49
CA HIS A 161 -6.57 9.57 -0.17
C HIS A 161 -5.64 10.15 0.91
N TYR A 162 -4.38 9.74 0.93
CA TYR A 162 -3.39 10.25 1.87
C TYR A 162 -3.22 11.77 1.77
N PHE A 163 -3.08 12.30 0.54
CA PHE A 163 -2.93 13.74 0.29
C PHE A 163 -4.15 14.54 0.80
N TRP A 164 -5.37 14.07 0.52
CA TRP A 164 -6.59 14.77 0.94
C TRP A 164 -6.87 14.66 2.44
N ALA A 165 -6.36 13.61 3.10
CA ALA A 165 -6.47 13.46 4.55
C ALA A 165 -5.46 14.35 5.32
N LEU A 166 -4.40 14.84 4.65
CA LEU A 166 -3.42 15.71 5.29
C LEU A 166 -3.98 17.12 5.50
N LYS A 167 -3.85 17.64 6.72
CA LYS A 167 -4.14 19.05 7.04
C LYS A 167 -3.08 20.00 6.47
N VAL A 168 -1.83 19.52 6.36
CA VAL A 168 -0.67 20.28 5.85
C VAL A 168 0.22 19.35 5.03
N VAL A 169 0.70 19.82 3.88
CA VAL A 169 1.65 19.07 3.06
C VAL A 169 2.94 18.85 3.84
N ASN A 170 3.31 17.59 4.02
CA ASN A 170 4.51 17.19 4.74
C ASN A 170 5.58 16.61 3.78
N LEU A 171 6.82 16.53 4.28
CA LEU A 171 7.95 15.98 3.52
C LEU A 171 7.70 14.50 3.10
N GLU A 172 6.97 13.74 3.90
CA GLU A 172 6.67 12.34 3.58
C GLU A 172 5.87 12.22 2.29
N LEU A 173 4.85 13.07 2.10
CA LEU A 173 4.07 13.09 0.86
C LEU A 173 4.97 13.35 -0.36
N VAL A 174 5.88 14.31 -0.25
CA VAL A 174 6.82 14.62 -1.35
C VAL A 174 7.67 13.40 -1.69
N VAL A 175 8.22 12.73 -0.68
CA VAL A 175 9.00 11.49 -0.85
C VAL A 175 8.16 10.40 -1.52
N TYR A 176 6.91 10.21 -1.11
CA TYR A 176 6.02 9.20 -1.70
C TYR A 176 5.70 9.49 -3.17
N LEU A 177 5.45 10.76 -3.50
CA LEU A 177 5.21 11.19 -4.88
C LEU A 177 6.45 11.02 -5.76
N VAL A 178 7.64 11.30 -5.24
CA VAL A 178 8.92 11.07 -5.95
C VAL A 178 9.12 9.58 -6.22
N ILE A 179 8.94 8.72 -5.21
CA ILE A 179 9.06 7.26 -5.37
C ILE A 179 8.04 6.76 -6.40
N PHE A 180 6.78 7.18 -6.29
CA PHE A 180 5.72 6.79 -7.22
C PHE A 180 6.04 7.22 -8.66
N SER A 181 6.40 8.49 -8.86
CA SER A 181 6.75 9.05 -10.16
C SER A 181 7.93 8.33 -10.80
N PHE A 182 8.97 8.04 -10.01
CA PHE A 182 10.12 7.26 -10.49
C PHE A 182 9.73 5.87 -10.97
N VAL A 183 8.90 5.14 -10.21
CA VAL A 183 8.45 3.79 -10.57
C VAL A 183 7.56 3.82 -11.82
N VAL A 184 6.68 4.81 -11.94
CA VAL A 184 5.82 4.98 -13.12
C VAL A 184 6.67 5.31 -14.36
N LEU A 185 7.58 6.27 -14.26
CA LEU A 185 8.47 6.68 -15.36
C LEU A 185 9.31 5.50 -15.86
N GLU A 186 9.88 4.72 -14.95
CA GLU A 186 10.66 3.52 -15.28
C GLU A 186 9.82 2.48 -16.04
N ARG A 187 8.55 2.32 -15.70
CA ARG A 187 7.64 1.38 -16.41
C ARG A 187 7.22 1.89 -17.76
N VAL A 188 6.92 3.18 -17.86
CA VAL A 188 6.54 3.84 -19.11
C VAL A 188 7.69 3.77 -20.13
N THR A 189 8.90 4.15 -19.72
CA THR A 189 10.10 4.09 -20.59
C THR A 189 10.39 2.68 -21.08
N LYS A 190 10.21 1.66 -20.22
CA LYS A 190 10.35 0.27 -20.62
C LYS A 190 9.35 -0.15 -21.69
N ASN A 191 8.09 0.24 -21.54
CA ASN A 191 7.06 -0.11 -22.51
C ASN A 191 7.35 0.55 -23.87
N PHE A 192 7.78 1.81 -23.88
CA PHE A 192 8.19 2.49 -25.11
C PHE A 192 9.36 1.79 -25.79
N ARG A 193 10.42 1.41 -25.05
CA ARG A 193 11.56 0.67 -25.62
C ARG A 193 11.15 -0.67 -26.22
N LYS A 194 10.22 -1.38 -25.58
CA LYS A 194 9.70 -2.65 -26.07
C LYS A 194 8.92 -2.50 -27.38
N VAL A 195 8.07 -1.47 -27.48
CA VAL A 195 7.32 -1.16 -28.71
C VAL A 195 8.25 -0.72 -29.82
N ALA A 196 9.23 0.14 -29.55
CA ALA A 196 10.22 0.59 -30.53
C ALA A 196 11.04 -0.59 -31.09
N SER A 197 11.53 -1.49 -30.22
CA SER A 197 12.28 -2.67 -30.66
C SER A 197 11.45 -3.64 -31.52
N PHE A 198 10.16 -3.77 -31.23
CA PHE A 198 9.25 -4.59 -32.04
C PHE A 198 9.02 -3.98 -33.41
N ARG A 199 8.87 -2.65 -33.54
CA ARG A 199 8.73 -1.94 -34.84
C ARG A 199 9.97 -2.11 -35.68
N ILE A 200 11.18 -1.94 -35.12
CA ILE A 200 12.45 -2.09 -35.86
C ILE A 200 12.60 -3.51 -36.40
N LYS A 201 12.29 -4.54 -35.61
CA LYS A 201 12.35 -5.93 -36.10
C LYS A 201 11.37 -6.22 -37.22
N LYS A 202 10.17 -5.61 -37.19
CA LYS A 202 9.17 -5.79 -38.25
C LYS A 202 9.56 -5.11 -39.57
N THR A 203 10.28 -4.00 -39.54
CA THR A 203 10.81 -3.31 -40.73
C THR A 203 12.04 -3.99 -41.32
N ALA A 204 12.85 -4.67 -40.53
CA ALA A 204 14.04 -5.37 -40.97
C ALA A 204 13.76 -6.74 -41.65
N VAL A 205 12.53 -7.23 -41.62
CA VAL A 205 12.07 -8.52 -42.17
C VAL A 205 11.27 -8.30 -43.47
N ARG A 206 11.08 -7.06 -43.88
CA ARG A 206 10.55 -6.67 -45.23
C ARG A 206 11.67 -6.23 -46.15
#